data_2b1894350200853546cdc40c8b8f68f7
#
_entry.id   2b1894350200853546cdc40c8b8f68f7
#
_cell.length_a   1.000
_cell.length_b   1.000
_cell.length_c   1.000
_cell.angle_alpha   90.00
_cell.angle_beta   90.00
_cell.angle_gamma   90.00
#
_symmetry.space_group_name_H-M   'P 1'
#
loop_
_entity.id
_entity.type
_entity.pdbx_description
1 polymer ?
#
loop_
_entity_poly.entity_id
_entity_poly.type
_entity_poly.pdbx_seq_one_letter_code
_entity_poly.pdbx_strand_id
1 'polypeptide(L)'
;MLNAEQLGIELEAIVHLSLRQDVEDWHETFIKKVQGWPEVASAYVITGASNYVLRVQARNLKHFSDFIVNHLNRTAGVMDIRSEIVLQKIKDRDDLLDLVVRK
;
A
#
# COMPACT_ATOMS: atom_id res chain seq x y z
N MET A 1 -15.04 -14.38 9.71
CA MET A 1 -13.96 -13.65 9.02
C MET A 1 -12.81 -13.38 9.98
N LEU A 2 -11.59 -13.64 9.55
CA LEU A 2 -10.40 -13.36 10.35
C LEU A 2 -10.10 -11.87 10.33
N ASN A 3 -9.70 -11.31 11.46
CA ASN A 3 -9.24 -9.93 11.51
C ASN A 3 -7.71 -9.89 11.47
N ALA A 4 -7.14 -8.69 11.36
CA ALA A 4 -5.69 -8.53 11.22
C ALA A 4 -4.93 -9.06 12.43
N GLU A 5 -5.47 -8.86 13.63
CA GLU A 5 -4.82 -9.34 14.85
C GLU A 5 -4.72 -10.85 14.87
N GLN A 6 -5.78 -11.55 14.44
CA GLN A 6 -5.77 -13.02 14.39
C GLN A 6 -4.76 -13.55 13.40
N LEU A 7 -4.42 -12.75 12.37
CA LEU A 7 -3.41 -13.12 11.38
C LEU A 7 -2.00 -12.68 11.76
N GLY A 8 -1.84 -12.06 12.94
CA GLY A 8 -0.55 -11.57 13.40
C GLY A 8 -0.11 -10.27 12.75
N ILE A 9 -1.02 -9.53 12.14
CA ILE A 9 -0.73 -8.25 11.50
C ILE A 9 -0.89 -7.15 12.54
N GLU A 10 0.21 -6.53 12.93
CA GLU A 10 0.22 -5.52 13.99
C GLU A 10 0.52 -4.12 13.49
N LEU A 11 0.90 -3.98 12.23
CA LEU A 11 1.28 -2.69 11.67
C LEU A 11 0.62 -2.50 10.32
N GLU A 12 0.06 -1.31 10.12
CA GLU A 12 -0.43 -0.89 8.82
C GLU A 12 0.16 0.46 8.47
N ALA A 13 0.50 0.65 7.21
CA ALA A 13 1.11 1.88 6.74
C ALA A 13 0.51 2.29 5.41
N ILE A 14 0.49 3.60 5.19
CA ILE A 14 0.13 4.17 3.90
C ILE A 14 1.43 4.64 3.25
N VAL A 15 1.72 4.13 2.07
CA VAL A 15 2.96 4.45 1.36
C VAL A 15 2.61 5.22 0.10
N HIS A 16 3.15 6.41 0.00
CA HIS A 16 3.03 7.26 -1.18
C HIS A 16 4.31 7.15 -1.98
N LEU A 17 4.18 7.03 -3.29
CA LEU A 17 5.34 7.01 -4.17
C LEU A 17 4.97 7.56 -5.53
N SER A 18 6.00 7.87 -6.32
CA SER A 18 5.81 8.21 -7.71
C SER A 18 6.67 7.28 -8.57
N LEU A 19 6.34 7.19 -9.85
CA LEU A 19 7.12 6.44 -10.82
C LEU A 19 7.70 7.39 -11.85
N ARG A 20 8.87 7.04 -12.35
CA ARG A 20 9.45 7.74 -13.48
C ARG A 20 8.52 7.63 -14.68
N GLN A 21 8.48 8.69 -15.47
CA GLN A 21 7.61 8.75 -16.65
C GLN A 21 8.38 8.66 -17.95
N ASP A 22 9.68 8.42 -17.86
CA ASP A 22 10.56 8.41 -19.05
C ASP A 22 10.56 7.09 -19.82
N VAL A 23 9.91 6.04 -19.26
CA VAL A 23 9.78 4.74 -19.91
C VAL A 23 8.34 4.29 -19.79
N GLU A 24 7.73 3.88 -20.90
CA GLU A 24 6.31 3.53 -20.94
C GLU A 24 5.95 2.35 -20.03
N ASP A 25 6.87 1.43 -19.85
CA ASP A 25 6.56 0.16 -19.17
C ASP A 25 6.63 0.24 -17.65
N TRP A 26 7.05 1.39 -17.06
CA TRP A 26 7.17 1.49 -15.61
C TRP A 26 5.85 1.20 -14.89
N HIS A 27 4.78 1.76 -15.41
CA HIS A 27 3.46 1.60 -14.80
C HIS A 27 3.02 0.13 -14.80
N GLU A 28 3.08 -0.53 -15.95
CA GLU A 28 2.64 -1.93 -16.06
C GLU A 28 3.54 -2.86 -15.25
N THR A 29 4.84 -2.63 -15.28
CA THR A 29 5.80 -3.42 -14.52
C THR A 29 5.54 -3.28 -13.02
N PHE A 30 5.26 -2.06 -12.58
CA PHE A 30 4.98 -1.80 -11.17
C PHE A 30 3.69 -2.50 -10.73
N ILE A 31 2.64 -2.41 -11.54
CA ILE A 31 1.36 -3.08 -11.21
C ILE A 31 1.56 -4.57 -11.03
N LYS A 32 2.30 -5.22 -11.92
CA LYS A 32 2.56 -6.66 -11.80
C LYS A 32 3.31 -7.01 -10.52
N LYS A 33 4.29 -6.21 -10.15
CA LYS A 33 5.03 -6.45 -8.91
C LYS A 33 4.14 -6.29 -7.69
N VAL A 34 3.35 -5.22 -7.66
CA VAL A 34 2.44 -4.95 -6.53
C VAL A 34 1.47 -6.10 -6.33
N GLN A 35 0.93 -6.64 -7.41
CA GLN A 35 0.00 -7.75 -7.33
C GLN A 35 0.62 -9.00 -6.73
N GLY A 36 1.94 -9.14 -6.83
CA GLY A 36 2.66 -10.27 -6.28
C GLY A 36 3.15 -10.08 -4.85
N TRP A 37 2.96 -8.90 -4.26
CA TRP A 37 3.45 -8.63 -2.91
C TRP A 37 2.33 -8.81 -1.88
N PRO A 38 2.40 -9.87 -1.05
CA PRO A 38 1.35 -10.12 -0.06
C PRO A 38 1.20 -9.03 0.99
N GLU A 39 2.27 -8.25 1.23
CA GLU A 39 2.23 -7.14 2.17
C GLU A 39 1.30 -6.01 1.71
N VAL A 40 1.04 -5.88 0.42
CA VAL A 40 0.21 -4.81 -0.10
C VAL A 40 -1.25 -5.25 -0.08
N ALA A 41 -2.03 -4.63 0.80
CA ALA A 41 -3.45 -4.92 0.92
C ALA A 41 -4.28 -4.20 -0.14
N SER A 42 -3.88 -2.99 -0.50
CA SER A 42 -4.57 -2.17 -1.51
C SER A 42 -3.56 -1.30 -2.23
N ALA A 43 -3.86 -0.97 -3.46
CA ALA A 43 -3.00 -0.08 -4.24
C ALA A 43 -3.88 0.80 -5.13
N TYR A 44 -3.55 2.08 -5.21
CA TYR A 44 -4.32 3.05 -5.97
C TYR A 44 -3.43 3.95 -6.80
N VAL A 45 -3.92 4.33 -7.96
CA VAL A 45 -3.36 5.45 -8.72
C VAL A 45 -4.20 6.68 -8.36
N ILE A 46 -3.53 7.76 -7.96
CA ILE A 46 -4.22 8.96 -7.51
C ILE A 46 -3.74 10.18 -8.27
N THR A 47 -4.46 11.27 -8.14
CA THR A 47 -4.00 12.57 -8.64
C THR A 47 -3.11 13.23 -7.60
N GLY A 48 -2.23 14.12 -8.04
CA GLY A 48 -1.38 14.87 -7.13
C GLY A 48 0.10 14.62 -7.36
N ALA A 49 0.90 15.07 -6.41
CA ALA A 49 2.37 15.01 -6.51
C ALA A 49 2.90 13.58 -6.44
N SER A 50 2.30 12.76 -5.59
CA SER A 50 2.60 11.32 -5.54
C SER A 50 1.49 10.59 -6.27
N ASN A 51 1.83 9.79 -7.26
CA ASN A 51 0.85 9.21 -8.16
C ASN A 51 0.28 7.88 -7.68
N TYR A 52 0.93 7.25 -6.72
CA TYR A 52 0.57 5.91 -6.28
C TYR A 52 0.50 5.86 -4.76
N VAL A 53 -0.51 5.16 -4.27
CA VAL A 53 -0.68 4.94 -2.82
C VAL A 53 -0.89 3.47 -2.59
N LEU A 54 -0.08 2.91 -1.68
CA LEU A 54 -0.20 1.52 -1.27
C LEU A 54 -0.62 1.46 0.19
N ARG A 55 -1.54 0.57 0.50
CA ARG A 55 -1.85 0.23 1.88
C ARG A 55 -1.11 -1.05 2.20
N VAL A 56 -0.14 -0.96 3.09
CA VAL A 56 0.78 -2.05 3.41
C VAL A 56 0.49 -2.57 4.80
N GLN A 57 0.45 -3.88 4.95
CA GLN A 57 0.25 -4.55 6.22
C GLN A 57 1.46 -5.42 6.54
N ALA A 58 1.91 -5.37 7.78
CA ALA A 58 3.09 -6.10 8.21
C ALA A 58 2.91 -6.62 9.63
N ARG A 59 3.67 -7.65 9.99
CA ARG A 59 3.61 -8.24 11.33
C ARG A 59 4.20 -7.32 12.39
N ASN A 60 5.20 -6.53 12.01
CA ASN A 60 5.88 -5.61 12.93
C ASN A 60 6.69 -4.62 12.11
N LEU A 61 7.38 -3.72 12.80
CA LEU A 61 8.17 -2.69 12.15
C LEU A 61 9.33 -3.28 11.34
N LYS A 62 9.97 -4.32 11.83
CA LYS A 62 11.06 -4.97 11.10
C LYS A 62 10.57 -5.54 9.77
N HIS A 63 9.43 -6.22 9.78
CA HIS A 63 8.84 -6.77 8.56
C HIS A 63 8.53 -5.64 7.56
N PHE A 64 7.94 -4.55 8.05
CA PHE A 64 7.65 -3.41 7.20
C PHE A 64 8.91 -2.79 6.61
N SER A 65 9.93 -2.60 7.45
CA SER A 65 11.21 -2.05 7.01
C SER A 65 11.85 -2.93 5.94
N ASP A 66 11.85 -4.24 6.14
CA ASP A 66 12.38 -5.18 5.16
C ASP A 66 11.64 -5.09 3.84
N PHE A 67 10.32 -4.92 3.88
CA PHE A 67 9.51 -4.75 2.67
C PHE A 67 9.93 -3.49 1.92
N ILE A 68 10.06 -2.36 2.62
CA ILE A 68 10.45 -1.11 1.98
C ILE A 68 11.83 -1.22 1.35
N VAL A 69 12.81 -1.74 2.11
CA VAL A 69 14.20 -1.79 1.67
C VAL A 69 14.42 -2.83 0.57
N ASN A 70 13.80 -4.01 0.71
CA ASN A 70 14.11 -5.13 -0.17
C ASN A 70 13.18 -5.23 -1.38
N HIS A 71 12.02 -4.58 -1.33
CA HIS A 71 11.07 -4.62 -2.44
C HIS A 71 10.87 -3.25 -3.08
N LEU A 72 10.36 -2.28 -2.34
CA LEU A 72 10.06 -0.97 -2.95
C LEU A 72 11.31 -0.24 -3.41
N ASN A 73 12.32 -0.14 -2.56
CA ASN A 73 13.55 0.58 -2.93
C ASN A 73 14.30 -0.07 -4.08
N ARG A 74 14.09 -1.35 -4.29
CA ARG A 74 14.75 -2.09 -5.37
C ARG A 74 13.94 -2.15 -6.65
N THR A 75 12.74 -1.61 -6.65
CA THR A 75 11.91 -1.61 -7.84
C THR A 75 12.33 -0.46 -8.74
N ALA A 76 12.73 -0.78 -9.96
CA ALA A 76 13.17 0.23 -10.91
C ALA A 76 12.02 1.20 -11.20
N GLY A 77 12.37 2.48 -11.29
CA GLY A 77 11.41 3.53 -11.60
C GLY A 77 10.68 4.13 -10.41
N VAL A 78 10.75 3.50 -9.24
CA VAL A 78 10.11 4.03 -8.04
C VAL A 78 10.91 5.20 -7.48
N MET A 79 10.20 6.28 -7.17
CA MET A 79 10.79 7.51 -6.62
C MET A 79 9.94 8.04 -5.47
N ASP A 80 10.57 8.89 -4.66
CA ASP A 80 9.87 9.72 -3.68
C ASP A 80 8.97 8.90 -2.74
N ILE A 81 9.51 7.83 -2.19
CA ILE A 81 8.77 6.99 -1.27
C ILE A 81 8.57 7.72 0.05
N ARG A 82 7.31 7.84 0.47
CA ARG A 82 6.94 8.43 1.75
C ARG A 82 6.01 7.48 2.47
N SER A 83 6.38 7.07 3.68
CA SER A 83 5.61 6.11 4.46
C SER A 83 4.99 6.79 5.68
N GLU A 84 3.72 6.48 5.90
CA GLU A 84 2.97 6.99 7.05
C GLU A 84 2.37 5.80 7.77
N ILE A 85 2.75 5.60 9.03
CA ILE A 85 2.25 4.47 9.81
C ILE A 85 0.92 4.86 10.44
N VAL A 86 -0.07 3.97 10.30
CA VAL A 86 -1.39 4.18 10.88
C VAL A 86 -1.29 3.92 12.39
N LEU A 87 -1.57 4.94 13.18
CA LEU A 87 -1.54 4.81 14.64
C LEU A 87 -2.85 4.31 15.20
N GLN A 88 -3.95 4.72 14.59
CA GLN A 88 -5.28 4.38 15.08
C GLN A 88 -6.29 4.47 13.94
N LYS A 89 -7.16 3.48 13.85
CA LYS A 89 -8.28 3.53 12.93
C LYS A 89 -9.49 4.04 13.69
N ILE A 90 -9.98 5.19 13.28
CA ILE A 90 -11.17 5.79 13.92
C ILE A 90 -12.44 5.15 13.37
N LYS A 91 -12.42 4.88 12.08
CA LYS A 91 -13.57 4.28 11.40
C LYS A 91 -13.05 3.47 10.21
N ASP A 92 -13.52 2.26 10.08
CA ASP A 92 -13.10 1.38 8.99
C ASP A 92 -14.34 0.72 8.40
N ARG A 93 -14.79 1.23 7.25
CA ARG A 93 -15.95 0.69 6.56
C ARG A 93 -15.53 0.24 5.17
N ASP A 94 -15.49 -1.06 4.98
CA ASP A 94 -15.20 -1.64 3.68
C ASP A 94 -16.44 -2.10 2.94
N ASP A 95 -17.62 -2.04 3.59
CA ASP A 95 -18.84 -2.56 3.03
C ASP A 95 -19.60 -1.49 2.26
N LEU A 96 -19.55 -1.57 0.94
CA LEU A 96 -20.27 -0.66 0.06
C LEU A 96 -21.78 -0.78 0.21
N LEU A 97 -22.26 -1.92 0.66
CA LEU A 97 -23.69 -2.14 0.88
C LEU A 97 -24.21 -1.21 1.97
N ASP A 98 -23.44 -1.00 3.02
CA ASP A 98 -23.81 -0.04 4.07
C ASP A 98 -23.97 1.36 3.50
N LEU A 99 -23.11 1.75 2.58
CA LEU A 99 -23.21 3.06 1.94
C LEU A 99 -24.48 3.20 1.13
N VAL A 100 -24.87 2.15 0.43
CA VAL A 100 -26.08 2.15 -0.40
C VAL A 100 -27.34 2.19 0.45
N VAL A 101 -27.38 1.45 1.55
CA VAL A 101 -28.56 1.34 2.40
C VAL A 101 -28.81 2.62 3.21
N ARG A 102 -27.75 3.34 3.55
CA ARG A 102 -27.84 4.55 4.39
C ARG A 102 -28.10 5.80 3.57
N LYS A 103 -29.23 5.92 3.05
CA LYS A 103 -29.59 7.14 2.33
C LYS A 103 -30.28 8.16 3.21
#